data_9c8f86096e056e6345cec988667ed816
#
_entry.id   9c8f86096e056e6345cec988667ed816
#
_cell.length_a   1.000
_cell.length_b   1.000
_cell.length_c   1.000
_cell.angle_alpha   90.00
_cell.angle_beta   90.00
_cell.angle_gamma   90.00
#
_symmetry.space_group_name_H-M   'P 1'
#
loop_
_entity.id
_entity.type
_entity.pdbx_description
1 polymer ?
#
loop_
_entity_poly.entity_id
_entity_poly.type
_entity_poly.pdbx_seq_one_letter_code
_entity_poly.pdbx_strand_id
1 'polypeptide(L)'
;MGKVSGLLASALYRSNHIVRHFCRSDVWGQFQAAANHYGSSTPAIAWKALRLYGAGRFLPGESLCRGLLDPRLPMNEHLAHVSEERLHGLQHAVNSPHAAMCRDKLMFHDFCRSHDLPVADLLGVVSRHGSRDAQGEPLSTPAQWEAFVRRLPESFLAKPRHGRQGHGIVALGLDSREEAGLPEFAKEVAGLADDGEDRILEQRLRSHDRVAELTGTRSISALRLFTRVSPEGEPEVLDCHFRLIVGDSVTDNISDPCTGRFTANVVALPQLEDGRLGTAWAFNANGLGYDWVTHHPTTGALIEGFEVPFWVEALQLVKAAARDLLPIRTAGWDVALTPNGPVLIEVNERFQHVGFGDGIQRIRQALLADKRYLETGGLSCPPSSSQLH
;
A
#
# COMPACT_ATOMS: atom_id res chain seq x y z
N MET A 1 -3.35 -41.55 9.52
CA MET A 1 -2.59 -40.74 10.52
C MET A 1 -2.41 -39.27 10.09
N GLY A 2 -2.24 -38.93 8.81
CA GLY A 2 -1.99 -37.55 8.37
C GLY A 2 -3.11 -36.51 8.62
N LYS A 3 -4.37 -36.86 8.59
CA LYS A 3 -5.48 -35.90 8.82
C LYS A 3 -5.65 -35.47 10.26
N VAL A 4 -5.35 -36.34 11.24
CA VAL A 4 -5.47 -36.02 12.68
C VAL A 4 -4.29 -35.13 13.13
N SER A 5 -3.08 -35.36 12.61
CA SER A 5 -1.93 -34.50 12.90
C SER A 5 -2.09 -33.09 12.33
N GLY A 6 -2.71 -32.95 11.16
CA GLY A 6 -3.03 -31.63 10.57
C GLY A 6 -4.08 -30.85 11.36
N LEU A 7 -5.10 -31.54 11.91
CA LEU A 7 -6.13 -30.89 12.75
C LEU A 7 -5.53 -30.42 14.10
N LEU A 8 -4.68 -31.23 14.72
CA LEU A 8 -3.99 -30.85 15.96
C LEU A 8 -3.02 -29.68 15.74
N ALA A 9 -2.22 -29.72 14.68
CA ALA A 9 -1.34 -28.62 14.31
C ALA A 9 -2.11 -27.32 14.02
N SER A 10 -3.24 -27.42 13.33
CA SER A 10 -4.13 -26.27 13.07
C SER A 10 -4.76 -25.73 14.36
N ALA A 11 -5.16 -26.59 15.30
CA ALA A 11 -5.73 -26.18 16.59
C ALA A 11 -4.67 -25.50 17.48
N LEU A 12 -3.46 -26.05 17.55
CA LEU A 12 -2.32 -25.44 18.27
C LEU A 12 -1.92 -24.09 17.65
N TYR A 13 -1.85 -24.02 16.33
CA TYR A 13 -1.60 -22.74 15.64
C TYR A 13 -2.67 -21.69 15.99
N ARG A 14 -3.93 -22.07 15.95
CA ARG A 14 -5.05 -21.16 16.29
C ARG A 14 -5.00 -20.70 17.74
N SER A 15 -4.72 -21.59 18.69
CA SER A 15 -4.62 -21.21 20.11
C SER A 15 -3.45 -20.28 20.37
N ASN A 16 -2.28 -20.56 19.81
CA ASN A 16 -1.12 -19.66 19.88
C ASN A 16 -1.38 -18.31 19.23
N HIS A 17 -2.06 -18.28 18.10
CA HIS A 17 -2.40 -17.05 17.40
C HIS A 17 -3.40 -16.20 18.21
N ILE A 18 -4.43 -16.82 18.81
CA ILE A 18 -5.36 -16.12 19.70
C ILE A 18 -4.61 -15.55 20.91
N VAL A 19 -3.80 -16.35 21.61
CA VAL A 19 -3.03 -15.87 22.75
C VAL A 19 -2.15 -14.68 22.35
N ARG A 20 -1.45 -14.77 21.23
CA ARG A 20 -0.52 -13.74 20.76
C ARG A 20 -1.22 -12.42 20.40
N HIS A 21 -2.45 -12.45 19.88
CA HIS A 21 -3.14 -11.27 19.37
C HIS A 21 -4.28 -10.78 20.26
N PHE A 22 -4.79 -11.56 21.20
CA PHE A 22 -5.93 -11.20 22.05
C PHE A 22 -5.59 -11.04 23.52
N CYS A 23 -4.50 -11.67 23.99
CA CYS A 23 -4.15 -11.66 25.41
C CYS A 23 -3.09 -10.59 25.79
N ARG A 24 -2.80 -9.64 24.89
CA ARG A 24 -1.88 -8.55 25.14
C ARG A 24 -2.58 -7.42 25.91
N SER A 25 -1.84 -6.77 26.80
CA SER A 25 -2.35 -5.67 27.62
C SER A 25 -2.81 -4.47 26.80
N ASP A 26 -2.08 -4.15 25.72
CA ASP A 26 -2.43 -3.06 24.80
C ASP A 26 -3.74 -3.33 24.05
N VAL A 27 -4.00 -4.58 23.65
CA VAL A 27 -5.28 -4.99 23.01
C VAL A 27 -6.45 -4.84 23.97
N TRP A 28 -6.26 -5.21 25.24
CA TRP A 28 -7.30 -5.03 26.25
C TRP A 28 -7.58 -3.55 26.54
N GLY A 29 -6.56 -2.69 26.51
CA GLY A 29 -6.73 -1.23 26.55
C GLY A 29 -7.57 -0.70 25.37
N GLN A 30 -7.31 -1.22 24.17
CA GLN A 30 -8.11 -0.90 22.97
C GLN A 30 -9.57 -1.38 23.10
N PHE A 31 -9.82 -2.59 23.63
CA PHE A 31 -11.17 -3.08 23.88
C PHE A 31 -11.90 -2.24 24.92
N GLN A 32 -11.21 -1.75 25.94
CA GLN A 32 -11.77 -0.85 26.93
C GLN A 32 -12.13 0.50 26.30
N ALA A 33 -11.25 1.07 25.48
CA ALA A 33 -11.54 2.29 24.73
C ALA A 33 -12.77 2.13 23.82
N ALA A 34 -12.86 1.03 23.09
CA ALA A 34 -14.01 0.70 22.25
C ALA A 34 -15.30 0.53 23.09
N ALA A 35 -15.21 -0.15 24.24
CA ALA A 35 -16.35 -0.33 25.14
C ALA A 35 -16.89 1.02 25.63
N ASN A 36 -16.01 1.92 26.04
CA ASN A 36 -16.39 3.27 26.44
C ASN A 36 -17.01 4.07 25.29
N HIS A 37 -16.41 3.97 24.08
CA HIS A 37 -16.89 4.68 22.89
C HIS A 37 -18.27 4.24 22.46
N TYR A 38 -18.53 2.92 22.46
CA TYR A 38 -19.80 2.34 22.02
C TYR A 38 -20.85 2.16 23.14
N GLY A 39 -20.55 2.55 24.36
CA GLY A 39 -21.46 2.36 25.53
C GLY A 39 -21.71 0.88 25.85
N SER A 40 -20.67 0.04 25.74
CA SER A 40 -20.72 -1.41 25.95
C SER A 40 -19.78 -1.87 27.07
N SER A 41 -19.70 -3.15 27.34
CA SER A 41 -18.72 -3.71 28.28
C SER A 41 -17.49 -4.26 27.54
N THR A 42 -16.31 -4.16 28.16
CA THR A 42 -15.05 -4.71 27.60
C THR A 42 -15.16 -6.21 27.26
N PRO A 43 -15.76 -7.07 28.13
CA PRO A 43 -15.96 -8.47 27.78
C PRO A 43 -16.86 -8.70 26.55
N ALA A 44 -17.88 -7.86 26.35
CA ALA A 44 -18.76 -7.96 25.18
C ALA A 44 -18.02 -7.59 23.88
N ILE A 45 -17.19 -6.54 23.91
CA ILE A 45 -16.33 -6.16 22.80
C ILE A 45 -15.32 -7.27 22.47
N ALA A 46 -14.61 -7.80 23.49
CA ALA A 46 -13.66 -8.90 23.34
C ALA A 46 -14.32 -10.16 22.76
N TRP A 47 -15.52 -10.49 23.23
CA TRP A 47 -16.30 -11.62 22.71
C TRP A 47 -16.70 -11.42 21.25
N LYS A 48 -17.15 -10.22 20.87
CA LYS A 48 -17.45 -9.89 19.47
C LYS A 48 -16.20 -10.01 18.58
N ALA A 49 -15.06 -9.51 19.04
CA ALA A 49 -13.78 -9.64 18.34
C ALA A 49 -13.40 -11.11 18.12
N LEU A 50 -13.54 -11.96 19.14
CA LEU A 50 -13.25 -13.39 19.04
C LEU A 50 -14.18 -14.11 18.05
N ARG A 51 -15.47 -13.74 18.02
CA ARG A 51 -16.42 -14.25 17.02
C ARG A 51 -16.07 -13.82 15.61
N LEU A 52 -15.65 -12.57 15.39
CA LEU A 52 -15.18 -12.06 14.09
C LEU A 52 -13.91 -12.79 13.64
N TYR A 53 -12.99 -13.06 14.55
CA TYR A 53 -11.83 -13.89 14.24
C TYR A 53 -12.24 -15.32 13.83
N GLY A 54 -13.15 -15.95 14.54
CA GLY A 54 -13.68 -17.27 14.18
C GLY A 54 -14.38 -17.29 12.81
N ALA A 55 -15.19 -16.28 12.51
CA ALA A 55 -15.96 -16.17 11.28
C ALA A 55 -15.12 -15.76 10.06
N GLY A 56 -14.19 -14.81 10.23
CA GLY A 56 -13.52 -14.14 9.11
C GLY A 56 -12.01 -13.97 9.25
N ARG A 57 -11.38 -14.39 10.34
CA ARG A 57 -9.98 -14.18 10.66
C ARG A 57 -9.61 -12.71 10.89
N PHE A 58 -10.58 -11.89 11.28
CA PHE A 58 -10.32 -10.49 11.59
C PHE A 58 -9.57 -10.37 12.92
N LEU A 59 -8.39 -9.77 12.88
CA LEU A 59 -7.63 -9.46 14.09
C LEU A 59 -8.26 -8.30 14.87
N PRO A 60 -7.97 -8.15 16.19
CA PRO A 60 -8.57 -7.08 17.01
C PRO A 60 -8.40 -5.68 16.42
N GLY A 61 -7.18 -5.29 16.05
CA GLY A 61 -6.90 -3.97 15.47
C GLY A 61 -7.66 -3.72 14.17
N GLU A 62 -7.70 -4.71 13.28
CA GLU A 62 -8.48 -4.64 12.04
C GLU A 62 -9.99 -4.52 12.31
N SER A 63 -10.51 -5.27 13.29
CA SER A 63 -11.92 -5.19 13.68
C SER A 63 -12.29 -3.83 14.28
N LEU A 64 -11.35 -3.22 15.01
CA LEU A 64 -11.52 -1.87 15.59
C LEU A 64 -11.57 -0.81 14.52
N CYS A 65 -10.53 -0.73 13.67
CA CYS A 65 -10.45 0.33 12.67
C CYS A 65 -11.53 0.26 11.60
N ARG A 66 -12.05 -0.95 11.31
CA ARG A 66 -13.19 -1.14 10.40
C ARG A 66 -14.55 -0.92 11.07
N GLY A 67 -14.59 -0.55 12.37
CA GLY A 67 -15.85 -0.35 13.11
C GLY A 67 -16.66 -1.63 13.37
N LEU A 68 -16.12 -2.81 13.07
CA LEU A 68 -16.84 -4.08 13.19
C LEU A 68 -17.16 -4.48 14.63
N LEU A 69 -16.53 -3.83 15.62
CA LEU A 69 -16.79 -4.04 17.03
C LEU A 69 -17.95 -3.23 17.58
N ASP A 70 -18.55 -2.32 16.81
CA ASP A 70 -19.77 -1.61 17.22
C ASP A 70 -20.89 -2.62 17.55
N PRO A 71 -21.39 -2.68 18.80
CA PRO A 71 -22.42 -3.65 19.19
C PRO A 71 -23.74 -3.53 18.40
N ARG A 72 -23.99 -2.35 17.83
CA ARG A 72 -25.20 -2.07 17.03
C ARG A 72 -25.15 -2.75 15.66
N LEU A 73 -23.95 -3.03 15.14
CA LEU A 73 -23.77 -3.71 13.86
C LEU A 73 -24.01 -5.22 14.01
N PRO A 74 -24.76 -5.83 13.10
CA PRO A 74 -24.99 -7.27 13.10
C PRO A 74 -23.71 -8.03 12.78
N MET A 75 -23.63 -9.30 13.21
CA MET A 75 -22.42 -10.12 12.98
C MET A 75 -22.12 -10.38 11.50
N ASN A 76 -23.09 -10.34 10.63
CA ASN A 76 -22.92 -10.56 9.19
C ASN A 76 -22.32 -9.34 8.46
N GLU A 77 -22.17 -8.19 9.11
CA GLU A 77 -21.52 -7.00 8.54
C GLU A 77 -20.09 -7.31 8.05
N HIS A 78 -19.38 -8.23 8.74
CA HIS A 78 -18.06 -8.67 8.32
C HIS A 78 -18.01 -9.29 6.91
N LEU A 79 -19.15 -9.73 6.35
CA LEU A 79 -19.20 -10.31 5.00
C LEU A 79 -18.91 -9.28 3.89
N ALA A 80 -19.12 -7.99 4.16
CA ALA A 80 -18.71 -6.92 3.27
C ALA A 80 -17.18 -6.73 3.21
N HIS A 81 -16.45 -7.37 4.12
CA HIS A 81 -15.00 -7.23 4.26
C HIS A 81 -14.27 -8.55 3.97
N VAL A 82 -12.98 -8.45 3.69
CA VAL A 82 -12.03 -9.58 3.69
C VAL A 82 -10.91 -9.23 4.65
N SER A 83 -10.62 -10.12 5.61
CA SER A 83 -9.53 -9.87 6.55
C SER A 83 -8.16 -9.92 5.87
N GLU A 84 -7.20 -9.17 6.39
CA GLU A 84 -5.82 -9.17 5.89
C GLU A 84 -5.21 -10.58 5.91
N GLU A 85 -5.48 -11.37 6.97
CA GLU A 85 -4.97 -12.75 7.06
C GLU A 85 -5.49 -13.61 5.90
N ARG A 86 -6.77 -13.50 5.55
CA ARG A 86 -7.35 -14.22 4.41
C ARG A 86 -6.83 -13.71 3.07
N LEU A 87 -6.75 -12.39 2.91
CA LEU A 87 -6.24 -11.78 1.69
C LEU A 87 -4.79 -12.20 1.44
N HIS A 88 -3.92 -12.06 2.44
CA HIS A 88 -2.52 -12.47 2.35
C HIS A 88 -2.37 -13.98 2.10
N GLY A 89 -3.24 -14.81 2.67
CA GLY A 89 -3.26 -16.25 2.38
C GLY A 89 -3.59 -16.56 0.92
N LEU A 90 -4.51 -15.82 0.31
CA LEU A 90 -4.85 -15.95 -1.11
C LEU A 90 -3.70 -15.44 -2.01
N GLN A 91 -3.14 -14.28 -1.72
CA GLN A 91 -1.99 -13.74 -2.45
C GLN A 91 -0.80 -14.71 -2.43
N HIS A 92 -0.49 -15.27 -1.26
CA HIS A 92 0.58 -16.25 -1.12
C HIS A 92 0.29 -17.55 -1.92
N ALA A 93 -0.97 -17.91 -2.07
CA ALA A 93 -1.34 -19.12 -2.82
C ALA A 93 -1.23 -18.95 -4.35
N VAL A 94 -1.33 -17.70 -4.84
CA VAL A 94 -1.33 -17.43 -6.30
C VAL A 94 -0.02 -16.81 -6.79
N ASN A 95 0.74 -16.15 -5.92
CA ASN A 95 2.01 -15.53 -6.27
C ASN A 95 3.18 -16.48 -6.08
N SER A 96 4.22 -16.32 -6.91
CA SER A 96 5.51 -16.94 -6.65
C SER A 96 6.10 -16.48 -5.30
N PRO A 97 6.75 -17.35 -4.52
CA PRO A 97 7.45 -16.95 -3.30
C PRO A 97 8.67 -16.06 -3.58
N HIS A 98 9.16 -16.05 -4.82
CA HIS A 98 10.32 -15.26 -5.24
C HIS A 98 9.90 -13.88 -5.74
N ALA A 99 9.65 -12.97 -4.79
CA ALA A 99 9.17 -11.62 -5.06
C ALA A 99 10.18 -10.56 -4.57
N ALA A 100 11.48 -10.81 -4.73
CA ALA A 100 12.53 -9.90 -4.27
C ALA A 100 12.38 -8.49 -4.87
N MET A 101 12.01 -8.38 -6.14
CA MET A 101 11.77 -7.15 -6.86
C MET A 101 10.67 -6.28 -6.19
N CYS A 102 9.61 -6.88 -5.68
CA CYS A 102 8.55 -6.16 -4.99
C CYS A 102 8.97 -5.63 -3.60
N ARG A 103 10.14 -6.01 -3.10
CA ARG A 103 10.64 -5.68 -1.75
C ARG A 103 11.91 -4.82 -1.77
N ASP A 104 12.47 -4.62 -2.93
CA ASP A 104 13.71 -3.88 -3.16
C ASP A 104 13.44 -2.77 -4.19
N LYS A 105 13.45 -1.52 -3.73
CA LYS A 105 13.12 -0.35 -4.57
C LYS A 105 14.10 -0.15 -5.72
N LEU A 106 15.38 -0.54 -5.54
CA LEU A 106 16.35 -0.47 -6.63
C LEU A 106 16.06 -1.51 -7.70
N MET A 107 15.74 -2.76 -7.30
CA MET A 107 15.35 -3.80 -8.26
C MET A 107 14.04 -3.45 -8.97
N PHE A 108 13.10 -2.82 -8.26
CA PHE A 108 11.86 -2.33 -8.87
C PHE A 108 12.12 -1.23 -9.90
N HIS A 109 13.01 -0.29 -9.57
CA HIS A 109 13.42 0.75 -10.52
C HIS A 109 14.07 0.14 -11.78
N ASP A 110 15.00 -0.80 -11.59
CA ASP A 110 15.69 -1.48 -12.71
C ASP A 110 14.70 -2.28 -13.57
N PHE A 111 13.71 -2.93 -12.95
CA PHE A 111 12.60 -3.59 -13.65
C PHE A 111 11.81 -2.59 -14.50
N CYS A 112 11.36 -1.49 -13.93
CA CYS A 112 10.61 -0.48 -14.68
C CYS A 112 11.42 0.04 -15.87
N ARG A 113 12.70 0.34 -15.67
CA ARG A 113 13.59 0.82 -16.74
C ARG A 113 13.81 -0.20 -17.84
N SER A 114 13.95 -1.49 -17.50
CA SER A 114 14.16 -2.56 -18.48
C SER A 114 12.93 -2.88 -19.33
N HIS A 115 11.74 -2.44 -18.88
CA HIS A 115 10.47 -2.64 -19.58
C HIS A 115 9.86 -1.31 -20.10
N ASP A 116 10.66 -0.23 -20.14
CA ASP A 116 10.22 1.10 -20.57
C ASP A 116 8.97 1.62 -19.83
N LEU A 117 8.82 1.23 -18.54
CA LEU A 117 7.73 1.67 -17.69
C LEU A 117 8.11 2.99 -16.98
N PRO A 118 7.22 4.00 -16.95
CA PRO A 118 7.47 5.25 -16.25
C PRO A 118 7.70 5.04 -14.75
N VAL A 119 8.86 5.47 -14.27
CA VAL A 119 9.28 5.45 -12.86
C VAL A 119 10.03 6.74 -12.55
N ALA A 120 10.09 7.17 -11.28
CA ALA A 120 10.88 8.33 -10.88
C ALA A 120 12.37 8.13 -11.24
N ASP A 121 13.06 9.20 -11.67
CA ASP A 121 14.47 9.11 -11.99
C ASP A 121 15.29 8.72 -10.76
N LEU A 122 16.11 7.67 -10.91
CA LEU A 122 17.13 7.32 -9.93
C LEU A 122 18.27 8.33 -10.05
N LEU A 123 18.64 8.94 -8.94
CA LEU A 123 19.76 9.90 -8.87
C LEU A 123 21.04 9.22 -8.39
N GLY A 124 20.90 8.25 -7.47
CA GLY A 124 22.02 7.51 -6.94
C GLY A 124 21.60 6.50 -5.87
N VAL A 125 22.60 5.76 -5.39
CA VAL A 125 22.48 4.80 -4.30
C VAL A 125 23.49 5.15 -3.22
N VAL A 126 23.05 5.29 -1.98
CA VAL A 126 23.89 5.51 -0.81
C VAL A 126 23.93 4.23 -0.01
N SER A 127 25.11 3.66 0.20
CA SER A 127 25.31 2.39 0.89
C SER A 127 26.66 2.38 1.62
N ARG A 128 26.70 1.76 2.78
CA ARG A 128 27.96 1.49 3.51
C ARG A 128 28.91 0.59 2.74
N HIS A 129 28.39 -0.21 1.81
CA HIS A 129 29.17 -1.16 1.02
C HIS A 129 29.67 -0.59 -0.33
N GLY A 130 29.35 0.66 -0.61
CA GLY A 130 29.75 1.36 -1.82
C GLY A 130 28.60 2.17 -2.39
N SER A 131 28.75 3.50 -2.39
CA SER A 131 27.79 4.44 -2.97
C SER A 131 28.11 4.70 -4.43
N ARG A 132 27.08 4.98 -5.24
CA ARG A 132 27.23 5.28 -6.67
C ARG A 132 26.19 6.26 -7.16
N ASP A 133 26.48 7.00 -8.20
CA ASP A 133 25.47 7.79 -8.90
C ASP A 133 24.58 6.92 -9.82
N ALA A 134 23.65 7.58 -10.54
CA ALA A 134 22.72 6.89 -11.44
C ALA A 134 23.41 6.23 -12.65
N GLN A 135 24.61 6.70 -13.04
CA GLN A 135 25.41 6.14 -14.12
C GLN A 135 26.30 4.98 -13.66
N GLY A 136 26.33 4.70 -12.34
CA GLY A 136 27.14 3.65 -11.74
C GLY A 136 28.53 4.13 -11.30
N GLU A 137 28.83 5.43 -11.43
CA GLU A 137 30.11 5.98 -11.02
C GLU A 137 30.24 6.00 -9.49
N PRO A 138 31.36 5.53 -8.95
CA PRO A 138 31.52 5.41 -7.50
C PRO A 138 31.61 6.78 -6.81
N LEU A 139 31.01 6.88 -5.62
CA LEU A 139 31.05 8.05 -4.75
C LEU A 139 31.83 7.69 -3.48
N SER A 140 33.18 7.80 -3.55
CA SER A 140 34.09 7.33 -2.50
C SER A 140 34.89 8.45 -1.84
N THR A 141 35.01 9.60 -2.48
CA THR A 141 35.78 10.73 -1.98
C THR A 141 34.92 11.98 -1.78
N PRO A 142 35.29 12.88 -0.85
CA PRO A 142 34.56 14.14 -0.67
C PRO A 142 34.37 14.94 -1.98
N ALA A 143 35.38 15.01 -2.84
CA ALA A 143 35.29 15.70 -4.11
C ALA A 143 34.25 15.06 -5.06
N GLN A 144 34.11 13.72 -5.08
CA GLN A 144 33.11 13.05 -5.87
C GLN A 144 31.71 13.33 -5.32
N TRP A 145 31.53 13.34 -3.99
CA TRP A 145 30.29 13.70 -3.36
C TRP A 145 29.87 15.15 -3.63
N GLU A 146 30.79 16.09 -3.52
CA GLU A 146 30.53 17.50 -3.86
C GLU A 146 30.12 17.65 -5.34
N ALA A 147 30.84 16.99 -6.25
CA ALA A 147 30.50 17.01 -7.66
C ALA A 147 29.14 16.35 -7.94
N PHE A 148 28.78 15.33 -7.19
CA PHE A 148 27.49 14.65 -7.28
C PHE A 148 26.35 15.56 -6.80
N VAL A 149 26.44 16.12 -5.60
CA VAL A 149 25.36 16.96 -5.05
C VAL A 149 25.12 18.25 -5.83
N ARG A 150 26.16 18.78 -6.53
CA ARG A 150 25.99 19.91 -7.45
C ARG A 150 25.05 19.62 -8.62
N ARG A 151 24.94 18.36 -9.01
CA ARG A 151 24.10 17.91 -10.15
C ARG A 151 22.70 17.49 -9.71
N LEU A 152 22.46 17.34 -8.39
CA LEU A 152 21.15 16.95 -7.89
C LEU A 152 20.10 18.05 -8.13
N PRO A 153 18.82 17.69 -8.33
CA PRO A 153 17.74 18.67 -8.40
C PRO A 153 17.59 19.39 -7.05
N GLU A 154 16.93 20.56 -7.07
CA GLU A 154 16.68 21.36 -5.85
C GLU A 154 16.00 20.58 -4.74
N SER A 155 15.18 19.60 -5.07
CA SER A 155 14.50 18.73 -4.10
C SER A 155 14.44 17.31 -4.63
N PHE A 156 14.79 16.34 -3.77
CA PHE A 156 14.75 14.91 -4.08
C PHE A 156 14.37 14.11 -2.83
N LEU A 157 14.13 12.82 -3.00
CA LEU A 157 13.79 11.91 -1.91
C LEU A 157 14.94 10.90 -1.69
N ALA A 158 15.30 10.70 -0.43
CA ALA A 158 16.09 9.56 0.01
C ALA A 158 15.14 8.52 0.62
N LYS A 159 15.11 7.31 0.06
CA LYS A 159 14.21 6.22 0.49
C LYS A 159 15.03 5.01 0.91
N PRO A 160 14.73 4.39 2.07
CA PRO A 160 15.32 3.08 2.40
C PRO A 160 15.02 2.07 1.29
N ARG A 161 16.05 1.37 0.85
CA ARG A 161 15.96 0.40 -0.25
C ARG A 161 14.93 -0.70 0.04
N HIS A 162 14.88 -1.19 1.29
CA HIS A 162 13.97 -2.24 1.74
C HIS A 162 12.85 -1.75 2.67
N GLY A 163 12.67 -0.44 2.81
CA GLY A 163 11.66 0.17 3.68
C GLY A 163 10.23 -0.10 3.20
N ARG A 164 9.30 -0.07 4.15
CA ARG A 164 7.85 -0.22 3.92
C ARG A 164 7.08 0.94 4.52
N GLN A 165 5.87 1.19 4.02
CA GLN A 165 4.93 2.19 4.57
C GLN A 165 5.53 3.59 4.68
N GLY A 166 6.44 3.97 3.78
CA GLY A 166 7.08 5.29 3.82
C GLY A 166 8.02 5.53 4.99
N HIS A 167 8.31 4.52 5.82
CA HIS A 167 9.23 4.65 6.94
C HIS A 167 10.63 5.03 6.45
N GLY A 168 11.22 6.06 7.09
CA GLY A 168 12.57 6.50 6.79
C GLY A 168 12.74 7.24 5.45
N ILE A 169 11.65 7.63 4.77
CA ILE A 169 11.71 8.52 3.62
C ILE A 169 12.04 9.93 4.11
N VAL A 170 13.09 10.53 3.54
CA VAL A 170 13.52 11.89 3.83
C VAL A 170 13.45 12.71 2.57
N ALA A 171 12.78 13.87 2.63
CA ALA A 171 12.84 14.86 1.58
C ALA A 171 14.06 15.76 1.85
N LEU A 172 14.95 15.83 0.88
CA LEU A 172 16.16 16.65 0.92
C LEU A 172 16.08 17.73 -0.15
N GLY A 173 16.66 18.88 0.15
CA GLY A 173 16.73 19.99 -0.78
C GLY A 173 17.84 20.94 -0.39
N LEU A 174 18.38 21.62 -1.37
CA LEU A 174 19.27 22.77 -1.18
C LEU A 174 18.39 24.02 -1.28
N ASP A 175 18.04 24.62 -0.15
CA ASP A 175 17.25 25.85 -0.08
C ASP A 175 18.00 27.08 -0.63
N SER A 176 19.31 26.99 -0.74
CA SER A 176 20.18 27.92 -1.50
C SER A 176 21.48 27.22 -1.84
N ARG A 177 21.80 27.15 -3.12
CA ARG A 177 23.08 26.62 -3.60
C ARG A 177 24.20 27.67 -3.38
N GLU A 178 24.36 28.14 -2.15
CA GLU A 178 25.57 28.84 -1.81
C GLU A 178 26.70 27.83 -1.83
N GLU A 179 27.75 28.10 -2.64
CA GLU A 179 28.92 27.21 -2.76
C GLU A 179 29.52 26.82 -1.40
N ALA A 180 29.38 27.70 -0.42
CA ALA A 180 29.87 27.49 0.95
C ALA A 180 29.18 26.34 1.70
N GLY A 181 27.92 25.99 1.38
CA GLY A 181 27.18 24.91 2.05
C GLY A 181 27.27 23.55 1.38
N LEU A 182 27.90 23.45 0.18
CA LEU A 182 27.97 22.21 -0.56
C LEU A 182 28.76 21.08 0.11
N PRO A 183 29.92 21.35 0.78
CA PRO A 183 30.67 20.28 1.45
C PRO A 183 29.90 19.63 2.59
N GLU A 184 29.20 20.45 3.39
CA GLU A 184 28.34 19.98 4.50
C GLU A 184 27.18 19.17 3.98
N PHE A 185 26.49 19.63 2.94
CA PHE A 185 25.39 18.90 2.32
C PHE A 185 25.86 17.59 1.67
N ALA A 186 27.01 17.61 1.02
CA ALA A 186 27.64 16.39 0.48
C ALA A 186 27.92 15.36 1.58
N LYS A 187 28.38 15.82 2.74
CA LYS A 187 28.61 14.97 3.90
C LYS A 187 27.30 14.46 4.51
N GLU A 188 26.24 15.29 4.58
CA GLU A 188 24.91 14.87 4.99
C GLU A 188 24.35 13.77 4.11
N VAL A 189 24.40 13.96 2.78
CA VAL A 189 23.92 12.95 1.82
C VAL A 189 24.75 11.67 1.89
N ALA A 190 26.08 11.78 2.02
CA ALA A 190 26.96 10.62 2.19
C ALA A 190 26.67 9.84 3.47
N GLY A 191 26.29 10.53 4.56
CA GLY A 191 25.97 9.94 5.85
C GLY A 191 24.59 9.29 5.94
N LEU A 192 23.77 9.37 4.90
CA LEU A 192 22.40 8.81 4.92
C LEU A 192 22.35 7.31 5.19
N ALA A 193 23.41 6.55 4.94
CA ALA A 193 23.48 5.11 5.23
C ALA A 193 24.24 4.77 6.53
N ASP A 194 24.55 5.74 7.39
CA ASP A 194 25.31 5.51 8.63
C ASP A 194 24.51 4.65 9.65
N ASP A 195 23.18 4.65 9.57
CA ASP A 195 22.30 3.79 10.34
C ASP A 195 22.29 2.33 9.88
N GLY A 196 22.98 2.01 8.78
CA GLY A 196 23.09 0.67 8.21
C GLY A 196 22.06 0.33 7.16
N GLU A 197 21.16 1.26 6.83
CA GLU A 197 20.13 1.10 5.79
C GLU A 197 20.63 1.66 4.46
N ASP A 198 20.70 0.83 3.42
CA ASP A 198 20.93 1.31 2.06
C ASP A 198 19.77 2.19 1.60
N ARG A 199 20.09 3.30 0.92
CA ARG A 199 19.09 4.23 0.39
C ARG A 199 19.24 4.45 -1.10
N ILE A 200 18.10 4.60 -1.77
CA ILE A 200 18.04 5.13 -3.12
C ILE A 200 17.71 6.63 -3.05
N LEU A 201 18.34 7.40 -3.91
CA LEU A 201 18.02 8.80 -4.13
C LEU A 201 17.21 8.90 -5.40
N GLU A 202 16.01 9.49 -5.31
CA GLU A 202 15.08 9.60 -6.44
C GLU A 202 14.59 11.03 -6.62
N GLN A 203 14.25 11.37 -7.85
CA GLN A 203 13.54 12.59 -8.18
C GLN A 203 12.28 12.71 -7.33
N ARG A 204 12.06 13.89 -6.73
CA ARG A 204 10.80 14.19 -6.05
C ARG A 204 9.73 14.52 -7.08
N LEU A 205 8.78 13.59 -7.25
CA LEU A 205 7.62 13.79 -8.10
C LEU A 205 6.67 14.84 -7.49
N ARG A 206 5.85 15.46 -8.34
CA ARG A 206 4.80 16.41 -7.95
C ARG A 206 3.46 15.92 -8.49
N SER A 207 2.41 16.09 -7.72
CA SER A 207 1.04 15.78 -8.14
C SER A 207 0.60 16.64 -9.32
N HIS A 208 -0.22 16.07 -10.18
CA HIS A 208 -0.95 16.77 -11.22
C HIS A 208 -1.71 17.97 -10.64
N ASP A 209 -1.79 19.08 -11.40
CA ASP A 209 -2.35 20.34 -10.88
C ASP A 209 -3.78 20.17 -10.34
N ARG A 210 -4.66 19.44 -11.04
CA ARG A 210 -6.02 19.16 -10.55
C ARG A 210 -6.03 18.37 -9.23
N VAL A 211 -5.09 17.45 -9.01
CA VAL A 211 -4.95 16.72 -7.75
C VAL A 211 -4.45 17.66 -6.66
N ALA A 212 -3.48 18.53 -6.99
CA ALA A 212 -2.97 19.53 -6.06
C ALA A 212 -4.06 20.56 -5.66
N GLU A 213 -4.94 20.94 -6.59
CA GLU A 213 -6.11 21.79 -6.30
C GLU A 213 -7.09 21.09 -5.34
N LEU A 214 -7.36 19.78 -5.56
CA LEU A 214 -8.22 19.00 -4.67
C LEU A 214 -7.64 18.88 -3.27
N THR A 215 -6.35 18.60 -3.14
CA THR A 215 -5.71 18.26 -1.85
C THR A 215 -5.06 19.45 -1.14
N GLY A 216 -4.80 20.55 -1.85
CA GLY A 216 -4.08 21.72 -1.34
C GLY A 216 -2.57 21.53 -1.28
N THR A 217 -2.02 20.43 -1.81
CA THR A 217 -0.58 20.14 -1.77
C THR A 217 -0.08 19.52 -3.08
N ARG A 218 1.19 19.76 -3.42
CA ARG A 218 1.88 19.10 -4.53
C ARG A 218 2.55 17.77 -4.13
N SER A 219 2.44 17.37 -2.88
CA SER A 219 2.84 16.02 -2.44
C SER A 219 2.01 14.96 -3.17
N ILE A 220 2.60 13.79 -3.41
CA ILE A 220 1.93 12.75 -4.19
C ILE A 220 0.85 12.06 -3.36
N SER A 221 -0.40 12.27 -3.77
CA SER A 221 -1.51 11.40 -3.45
C SER A 221 -1.49 10.22 -4.42
N ALA A 222 -1.23 9.00 -3.94
CA ALA A 222 -1.07 7.84 -4.81
C ALA A 222 -2.41 7.18 -5.15
N LEU A 223 -2.55 6.81 -6.42
CA LEU A 223 -3.59 5.90 -6.87
C LEU A 223 -3.12 4.47 -6.65
N ARG A 224 -3.77 3.74 -5.75
CA ARG A 224 -3.50 2.32 -5.49
C ARG A 224 -4.38 1.48 -6.39
N LEU A 225 -3.78 0.78 -7.35
CA LEU A 225 -4.46 -0.10 -8.30
C LEU A 225 -4.15 -1.56 -7.98
N PHE A 226 -5.18 -2.40 -7.91
CA PHE A 226 -5.04 -3.83 -7.61
C PHE A 226 -5.22 -4.64 -8.88
N THR A 227 -4.17 -5.35 -9.28
CA THR A 227 -4.17 -6.14 -10.52
C THR A 227 -4.09 -7.64 -10.24
N ARG A 228 -4.55 -8.40 -11.22
CA ARG A 228 -4.17 -9.81 -11.40
C ARG A 228 -3.85 -10.09 -12.86
N VAL A 229 -3.10 -11.13 -13.11
CA VAL A 229 -2.97 -11.75 -14.42
C VAL A 229 -3.71 -13.09 -14.38
N SER A 230 -4.72 -13.22 -15.23
CA SER A 230 -5.56 -14.42 -15.28
C SER A 230 -4.75 -15.65 -15.68
N PRO A 231 -5.30 -16.88 -15.52
CA PRO A 231 -4.66 -18.09 -16.03
C PRO A 231 -4.32 -18.04 -17.52
N GLU A 232 -5.11 -17.33 -18.30
CA GLU A 232 -4.94 -17.15 -19.76
C GLU A 232 -3.86 -16.10 -20.10
N GLY A 233 -3.30 -15.41 -19.10
CA GLY A 233 -2.25 -14.40 -19.26
C GLY A 233 -2.77 -12.96 -19.42
N GLU A 234 -4.09 -12.76 -19.25
CA GLU A 234 -4.68 -11.44 -19.40
C GLU A 234 -4.61 -10.62 -18.10
N PRO A 235 -4.03 -9.40 -18.12
CA PRO A 235 -3.95 -8.52 -16.98
C PRO A 235 -5.28 -7.77 -16.78
N GLU A 236 -5.78 -7.78 -15.55
CA GLU A 236 -7.02 -7.11 -15.14
C GLU A 236 -6.76 -6.19 -13.96
N VAL A 237 -7.43 -5.04 -13.91
CA VAL A 237 -7.55 -4.22 -12.70
C VAL A 237 -8.83 -4.63 -12.00
N LEU A 238 -8.71 -5.10 -10.77
CA LEU A 238 -9.82 -5.63 -9.99
C LEU A 238 -10.49 -4.58 -9.13
N ASP A 239 -9.72 -3.62 -8.62
CA ASP A 239 -10.19 -2.54 -7.76
C ASP A 239 -9.14 -1.43 -7.68
N CYS A 240 -9.53 -0.28 -7.11
CA CYS A 240 -8.63 0.85 -6.91
C CYS A 240 -9.03 1.69 -5.71
N HIS A 241 -8.03 2.37 -5.15
CA HIS A 241 -8.19 3.40 -4.11
C HIS A 241 -7.38 4.62 -4.48
N PHE A 242 -7.93 5.81 -4.26
CA PHE A 242 -7.17 7.03 -4.35
C PHE A 242 -6.93 7.57 -2.94
N ARG A 243 -5.68 7.59 -2.50
CA ARG A 243 -5.29 8.06 -1.17
C ARG A 243 -4.94 9.54 -1.26
N LEU A 244 -5.83 10.38 -0.72
CA LEU A 244 -5.71 11.83 -0.76
C LEU A 244 -5.00 12.33 0.51
N ILE A 245 -3.92 13.07 0.33
CA ILE A 245 -3.16 13.66 1.44
C ILE A 245 -3.96 14.79 2.07
N VAL A 246 -4.00 14.83 3.39
CA VAL A 246 -4.59 15.91 4.20
C VAL A 246 -3.49 16.66 4.95
N GLY A 247 -3.52 17.99 4.87
CA GLY A 247 -2.52 18.87 5.50
C GLY A 247 -1.15 18.82 4.82
N ASP A 248 -0.10 18.98 5.61
CA ASP A 248 1.30 19.10 5.14
C ASP A 248 2.05 17.76 5.09
N SER A 249 1.33 16.64 5.09
CA SER A 249 1.97 15.32 5.02
C SER A 249 2.76 15.16 3.70
N VAL A 250 3.94 14.57 3.81
CA VAL A 250 4.76 14.20 2.65
C VAL A 250 4.42 12.83 2.08
N THR A 251 3.59 12.05 2.80
CA THR A 251 3.15 10.70 2.41
C THR A 251 1.64 10.57 2.51
N ASP A 252 1.07 9.74 1.65
CA ASP A 252 -0.35 9.41 1.60
C ASP A 252 -0.73 8.20 2.48
N ASN A 253 0.16 7.79 3.38
CA ASN A 253 -0.08 6.67 4.28
C ASN A 253 -1.31 6.90 5.14
N ILE A 254 -2.11 5.86 5.32
CA ILE A 254 -3.30 5.86 6.17
C ILE A 254 -2.93 5.78 7.65
N SER A 255 -1.78 5.19 7.96
CA SER A 255 -1.22 5.16 9.30
C SER A 255 0.20 5.73 9.30
N ASP A 256 0.52 6.47 10.36
CA ASP A 256 1.86 6.95 10.62
C ASP A 256 2.78 5.76 10.97
N PRO A 257 3.87 5.53 10.24
CA PRO A 257 4.71 4.36 10.42
C PRO A 257 5.50 4.36 11.75
N CYS A 258 5.71 5.52 12.35
CA CYS A 258 6.45 5.65 13.61
C CYS A 258 5.56 5.41 14.82
N THR A 259 4.33 5.94 14.79
CA THR A 259 3.40 5.89 15.93
C THR A 259 2.33 4.81 15.79
N GLY A 260 2.09 4.29 14.58
CA GLY A 260 1.00 3.39 14.25
C GLY A 260 -0.40 4.02 14.35
N ARG A 261 -0.48 5.33 14.57
CA ARG A 261 -1.76 6.05 14.60
C ARG A 261 -2.27 6.31 13.20
N PHE A 262 -3.60 6.30 13.04
CA PHE A 262 -4.19 6.70 11.77
C PHE A 262 -3.93 8.17 11.48
N THR A 263 -3.61 8.45 10.22
CA THR A 263 -3.51 9.81 9.70
C THR A 263 -4.91 10.31 9.35
N ALA A 264 -5.03 11.60 9.07
CA ALA A 264 -6.27 12.18 8.56
C ALA A 264 -6.45 11.95 7.04
N ASN A 265 -5.52 11.25 6.37
CA ASN A 265 -5.58 11.02 4.93
C ASN A 265 -6.86 10.30 4.54
N VAL A 266 -7.45 10.74 3.43
CA VAL A 266 -8.73 10.26 2.95
C VAL A 266 -8.52 9.17 1.91
N VAL A 267 -9.35 8.14 1.95
CA VAL A 267 -9.42 7.10 0.92
C VAL A 267 -10.70 7.34 0.11
N ALA A 268 -10.55 7.63 -1.17
CA ALA A 268 -11.64 7.73 -2.11
C ALA A 268 -11.66 6.53 -3.06
N LEU A 269 -12.84 6.14 -3.53
CA LEU A 269 -13.02 5.04 -4.49
C LEU A 269 -13.28 5.60 -5.89
N PRO A 270 -12.32 5.51 -6.83
CA PRO A 270 -12.58 5.75 -8.23
C PRO A 270 -13.49 4.65 -8.81
N GLN A 271 -14.42 5.03 -9.68
CA GLN A 271 -15.15 4.08 -10.51
C GLN A 271 -14.22 3.54 -11.61
N LEU A 272 -14.18 2.22 -11.78
CA LEU A 272 -13.22 1.59 -12.71
C LEU A 272 -13.49 1.96 -14.18
N GLU A 273 -14.73 2.29 -14.51
CA GLU A 273 -15.20 2.61 -15.86
C GLU A 273 -14.66 3.96 -16.36
N ASP A 274 -14.65 4.98 -15.51
CA ASP A 274 -14.37 6.36 -15.94
C ASP A 274 -13.42 7.15 -15.02
N GLY A 275 -13.03 6.58 -13.88
CA GLY A 275 -12.13 7.21 -12.91
C GLY A 275 -12.77 8.33 -12.09
N ARG A 276 -14.10 8.48 -12.11
CA ARG A 276 -14.77 9.43 -11.23
C ARG A 276 -14.75 8.95 -9.80
N LEU A 277 -14.35 9.85 -8.88
CA LEU A 277 -14.39 9.51 -7.46
C LEU A 277 -15.84 9.39 -6.99
N GLY A 278 -16.11 8.28 -6.31
CA GLY A 278 -17.37 8.06 -5.58
C GLY A 278 -17.21 8.40 -4.10
N THR A 279 -17.66 7.47 -3.25
CA THR A 279 -17.57 7.61 -1.79
C THR A 279 -16.13 7.69 -1.30
N ALA A 280 -15.93 8.48 -0.25
CA ALA A 280 -14.64 8.62 0.41
C ALA A 280 -14.80 8.52 1.93
N TRP A 281 -13.75 8.07 2.62
CA TRP A 281 -13.72 7.97 4.08
C TRP A 281 -12.30 8.21 4.62
N ALA A 282 -12.22 8.51 5.92
CA ALA A 282 -10.99 8.56 6.67
C ALA A 282 -11.14 7.72 7.95
N PHE A 283 -10.07 7.03 8.35
CA PHE A 283 -10.07 6.33 9.63
C PHE A 283 -10.04 7.33 10.78
N ASN A 284 -10.79 7.02 11.84
CA ASN A 284 -10.81 7.84 13.04
C ASN A 284 -9.44 7.78 13.74
N ALA A 285 -8.93 8.94 14.16
CA ALA A 285 -7.63 9.06 14.82
C ALA A 285 -7.51 8.20 16.10
N ASN A 286 -8.65 7.91 16.76
CA ASN A 286 -8.72 7.01 17.91
C ASN A 286 -8.67 5.52 17.55
N GLY A 287 -8.62 5.17 16.25
CA GLY A 287 -8.60 3.80 15.74
C GLY A 287 -9.93 3.05 15.81
N LEU A 288 -11.05 3.76 16.08
CA LEU A 288 -12.38 3.17 16.24
C LEU A 288 -13.29 3.53 15.06
N GLY A 289 -13.26 2.72 14.01
CA GLY A 289 -14.04 2.93 12.81
C GLY A 289 -13.48 4.00 11.87
N TYR A 290 -14.35 4.50 11.03
CA TYR A 290 -14.06 5.51 10.01
C TYR A 290 -15.26 6.43 9.84
N ASP A 291 -15.02 7.63 9.34
CA ASP A 291 -16.06 8.58 8.98
C ASP A 291 -16.12 8.77 7.47
N TRP A 292 -17.34 8.92 6.94
CA TRP A 292 -17.56 9.28 5.56
C TRP A 292 -17.15 10.74 5.33
N VAL A 293 -16.44 11.00 4.24
CA VAL A 293 -15.91 12.32 3.88
C VAL A 293 -16.46 12.71 2.52
N THR A 294 -17.17 13.84 2.44
CA THR A 294 -17.70 14.37 1.17
C THR A 294 -16.82 15.46 0.58
N HIS A 295 -16.14 16.22 1.44
CA HIS A 295 -15.26 17.32 1.05
C HIS A 295 -13.87 17.09 1.60
N HIS A 296 -12.86 17.48 0.85
CA HIS A 296 -11.46 17.33 1.28
C HIS A 296 -11.19 18.20 2.52
N PRO A 297 -10.66 17.63 3.61
CA PRO A 297 -10.54 18.35 4.91
C PRO A 297 -9.67 19.61 4.87
N THR A 298 -8.65 19.65 4.00
CA THR A 298 -7.74 20.82 3.87
C THR A 298 -8.36 21.92 3.01
N THR A 299 -8.95 21.59 1.87
CA THR A 299 -9.37 22.58 0.86
C THR A 299 -10.85 22.88 0.89
N GLY A 300 -11.67 22.00 1.45
CA GLY A 300 -13.13 22.07 1.33
C GLY A 300 -13.65 21.69 -0.06
N ALA A 301 -12.80 21.23 -0.98
CA ALA A 301 -13.22 20.82 -2.32
C ALA A 301 -14.07 19.54 -2.25
N LEU A 302 -15.12 19.47 -3.09
CA LEU A 302 -15.95 18.26 -3.22
C LEU A 302 -15.12 17.12 -3.82
N ILE A 303 -15.15 15.95 -3.18
CA ILE A 303 -14.44 14.76 -3.61
C ILE A 303 -15.25 13.97 -4.62
N GLU A 304 -16.54 13.75 -4.33
CA GLU A 304 -17.42 12.99 -5.23
C GLU A 304 -17.53 13.65 -6.61
N GLY A 305 -17.40 12.84 -7.65
CA GLY A 305 -17.45 13.31 -9.03
C GLY A 305 -16.13 13.90 -9.55
N PHE A 306 -15.08 14.02 -8.72
CA PHE A 306 -13.77 14.44 -9.21
C PHE A 306 -13.24 13.40 -10.22
N GLU A 307 -12.83 13.88 -11.40
CA GLU A 307 -12.28 13.06 -12.46
C GLU A 307 -10.77 12.88 -12.25
N VAL A 308 -10.35 11.67 -12.02
CA VAL A 308 -8.92 11.32 -11.86
C VAL A 308 -8.19 11.58 -13.18
N PRO A 309 -7.17 12.45 -13.21
CA PRO A 309 -6.43 12.72 -14.44
C PRO A 309 -5.66 11.48 -14.89
N PHE A 310 -5.51 11.32 -16.23
CA PHE A 310 -4.80 10.19 -16.84
C PHE A 310 -5.31 8.81 -16.42
N TRP A 311 -6.62 8.70 -16.18
CA TRP A 311 -7.22 7.46 -15.69
C TRP A 311 -6.95 6.26 -16.61
N VAL A 312 -7.21 6.42 -17.89
CA VAL A 312 -7.05 5.35 -18.89
C VAL A 312 -5.58 4.93 -18.99
N GLU A 313 -4.68 5.91 -19.03
CA GLU A 313 -3.24 5.70 -19.09
C GLU A 313 -2.72 4.99 -17.84
N ALA A 314 -3.23 5.33 -16.66
CA ALA A 314 -2.87 4.67 -15.40
C ALA A 314 -3.30 3.19 -15.40
N LEU A 315 -4.51 2.89 -15.90
CA LEU A 315 -4.98 1.51 -16.04
C LEU A 315 -4.13 0.71 -17.03
N GLN A 316 -3.79 1.32 -18.17
CA GLN A 316 -2.94 0.68 -19.20
C GLN A 316 -1.54 0.42 -18.67
N LEU A 317 -0.95 1.38 -17.95
CA LEU A 317 0.36 1.27 -17.35
C LEU A 317 0.45 0.08 -16.39
N VAL A 318 -0.48 -0.03 -15.43
CA VAL A 318 -0.43 -1.14 -14.45
C VAL A 318 -0.76 -2.49 -15.07
N LYS A 319 -1.57 -2.55 -16.14
CA LYS A 319 -1.82 -3.78 -16.88
C LYS A 319 -0.57 -4.25 -17.63
N ALA A 320 0.16 -3.35 -18.27
CA ALA A 320 1.43 -3.66 -18.90
C ALA A 320 2.45 -4.16 -17.86
N ALA A 321 2.64 -3.39 -16.79
CA ALA A 321 3.53 -3.75 -15.70
C ALA A 321 3.17 -5.09 -15.04
N ALA A 322 1.89 -5.38 -14.84
CA ALA A 322 1.44 -6.65 -14.25
C ALA A 322 1.77 -7.85 -15.15
N ARG A 323 1.66 -7.71 -16.47
CA ARG A 323 2.04 -8.76 -17.43
C ARG A 323 3.54 -9.08 -17.34
N ASP A 324 4.36 -8.05 -17.28
CA ASP A 324 5.82 -8.17 -17.22
C ASP A 324 6.31 -8.65 -15.85
N LEU A 325 5.48 -8.49 -14.80
CA LEU A 325 5.78 -8.91 -13.42
C LEU A 325 5.62 -10.42 -13.20
N LEU A 326 5.05 -11.19 -14.13
CA LEU A 326 4.93 -12.64 -13.96
C LEU A 326 6.28 -13.27 -13.56
N PRO A 327 6.30 -14.23 -12.62
CA PRO A 327 5.18 -15.03 -12.09
C PRO A 327 4.47 -14.47 -10.86
N ILE A 328 4.55 -13.17 -10.59
CA ILE A 328 3.71 -12.52 -9.58
C ILE A 328 2.36 -12.18 -10.24
N ARG A 329 1.34 -12.99 -9.95
CA ARG A 329 0.03 -12.88 -10.61
C ARG A 329 -0.85 -11.77 -10.08
N THR A 330 -0.71 -11.41 -8.81
CA THR A 330 -1.51 -10.33 -8.20
C THR A 330 -0.63 -9.36 -7.45
N ALA A 331 -0.87 -8.08 -7.67
CA ALA A 331 -0.10 -7.00 -7.06
C ALA A 331 -0.95 -5.75 -6.81
N GLY A 332 -0.57 -4.97 -5.82
CA GLY A 332 -1.04 -3.60 -5.61
C GLY A 332 0.03 -2.63 -6.08
N TRP A 333 -0.33 -1.72 -6.97
CA TRP A 333 0.55 -0.72 -7.56
C TRP A 333 0.26 0.65 -6.98
N ASP A 334 1.29 1.36 -6.55
CA ASP A 334 1.18 2.77 -6.22
C ASP A 334 1.61 3.60 -7.43
N VAL A 335 0.69 4.42 -7.92
CA VAL A 335 0.85 5.24 -9.12
C VAL A 335 0.73 6.72 -8.76
N ALA A 336 1.77 7.49 -9.06
CA ALA A 336 1.73 8.95 -9.01
C ALA A 336 1.05 9.49 -10.26
N LEU A 337 0.13 10.42 -10.08
CA LEU A 337 -0.45 11.20 -11.18
C LEU A 337 0.33 12.51 -11.26
N THR A 338 1.27 12.59 -12.18
CA THR A 338 2.13 13.77 -12.39
C THR A 338 1.57 14.67 -13.49
N PRO A 339 2.07 15.91 -13.65
CA PRO A 339 1.70 16.77 -14.79
C PRO A 339 1.98 16.16 -16.18
N ASN A 340 2.92 15.20 -16.24
CA ASN A 340 3.37 14.56 -17.49
C ASN A 340 2.76 13.17 -17.71
N GLY A 341 1.88 12.70 -16.82
CA GLY A 341 1.26 11.38 -16.89
C GLY A 341 1.46 10.53 -15.64
N PRO A 342 0.97 9.28 -15.65
CA PRO A 342 1.10 8.35 -14.54
C PRO A 342 2.53 7.80 -14.45
N VAL A 343 3.03 7.65 -13.23
CA VAL A 343 4.38 7.14 -12.91
C VAL A 343 4.27 6.09 -11.81
N LEU A 344 4.89 4.94 -11.97
CA LEU A 344 4.95 3.89 -10.96
C LEU A 344 5.84 4.31 -9.79
N ILE A 345 5.37 4.15 -8.57
CA ILE A 345 6.12 4.45 -7.34
C ILE A 345 6.61 3.16 -6.68
N GLU A 346 5.73 2.18 -6.56
CA GLU A 346 5.96 0.95 -5.81
C GLU A 346 5.02 -0.16 -6.27
N VAL A 347 5.46 -1.42 -6.11
CA VAL A 347 4.62 -2.61 -6.28
C VAL A 347 4.64 -3.46 -5.02
N ASN A 348 3.49 -4.00 -4.65
CA ASN A 348 3.29 -4.82 -3.46
C ASN A 348 2.64 -6.15 -3.83
N GLU A 349 3.38 -7.26 -3.71
CA GLU A 349 2.88 -8.63 -3.92
C GLU A 349 1.97 -9.12 -2.78
N ARG A 350 2.06 -8.43 -1.64
CA ARG A 350 1.23 -8.65 -0.45
C ARG A 350 0.58 -7.34 -0.04
N PHE A 351 -0.25 -6.83 -0.92
CA PHE A 351 -0.95 -5.58 -0.67
C PHE A 351 -2.02 -5.72 0.41
N GLN A 352 -2.21 -4.65 1.17
CA GLN A 352 -3.36 -4.45 2.04
C GLN A 352 -4.47 -3.77 1.24
N HIS A 353 -5.70 -4.13 1.55
CA HIS A 353 -6.89 -3.51 0.99
C HIS A 353 -7.72 -2.92 2.13
N VAL A 354 -7.80 -1.60 2.16
CA VAL A 354 -8.47 -0.87 3.26
C VAL A 354 -9.97 -0.68 3.04
N GLY A 355 -10.45 -0.99 1.82
CA GLY A 355 -11.87 -0.87 1.46
C GLY A 355 -12.72 -2.07 1.85
N PHE A 356 -13.98 -1.96 1.52
CA PHE A 356 -15.02 -2.96 1.75
C PHE A 356 -16.00 -2.96 0.57
N GLY A 357 -16.97 -3.88 0.58
CA GLY A 357 -17.95 -3.99 -0.49
C GLY A 357 -17.47 -4.75 -1.72
N ASP A 358 -17.94 -4.35 -2.90
CA ASP A 358 -17.80 -5.13 -4.13
C ASP A 358 -16.35 -5.26 -4.61
N GLY A 359 -15.53 -4.23 -4.45
CA GLY A 359 -14.13 -4.23 -4.89
C GLY A 359 -13.31 -5.34 -4.23
N ILE A 360 -13.30 -5.39 -2.90
CA ILE A 360 -12.58 -6.44 -2.17
C ILE A 360 -13.17 -7.83 -2.42
N GLN A 361 -14.49 -7.93 -2.65
CA GLN A 361 -15.12 -9.20 -2.99
C GLN A 361 -14.72 -9.68 -4.40
N ARG A 362 -14.59 -8.78 -5.39
CA ARG A 362 -14.02 -9.11 -6.71
C ARG A 362 -12.61 -9.66 -6.59
N ILE A 363 -11.73 -8.99 -5.83
CA ILE A 363 -10.37 -9.46 -5.57
C ILE A 363 -10.40 -10.86 -4.95
N ARG A 364 -11.18 -11.07 -3.90
CA ARG A 364 -11.31 -12.37 -3.24
C ARG A 364 -11.77 -13.47 -4.17
N GLN A 365 -12.79 -13.21 -4.99
CA GLN A 365 -13.34 -14.20 -5.93
C GLN A 365 -12.32 -14.55 -7.02
N ALA A 366 -11.65 -13.56 -7.58
CA ALA A 366 -10.63 -13.73 -8.59
C ALA A 366 -9.45 -14.58 -8.07
N LEU A 367 -8.92 -14.25 -6.88
CA LEU A 367 -7.81 -15.00 -6.29
C LEU A 367 -8.21 -16.42 -5.86
N LEU A 368 -9.47 -16.65 -5.46
CA LEU A 368 -9.97 -18.00 -5.20
C LEU A 368 -10.09 -18.84 -6.48
N ALA A 369 -10.44 -18.23 -7.59
CA ALA A 369 -10.49 -18.90 -8.89
C ALA A 369 -9.08 -19.29 -9.35
N ASP A 370 -8.12 -18.35 -9.29
CA ASP A 370 -6.73 -18.59 -9.66
C ASP A 370 -6.06 -19.65 -8.77
N LYS A 371 -6.32 -19.61 -7.47
CA LYS A 371 -5.85 -20.65 -6.54
C LYS A 371 -6.33 -22.04 -6.96
N ARG A 372 -7.62 -22.18 -7.26
CA ARG A 372 -8.19 -23.47 -7.73
C ARG A 372 -7.56 -23.95 -9.02
N TYR A 373 -7.37 -23.03 -9.98
CA TYR A 373 -6.70 -23.34 -11.24
C TYR A 373 -5.29 -23.88 -11.01
N LEU A 374 -4.49 -23.23 -10.16
CA LEU A 374 -3.13 -23.66 -9.84
C LEU A 374 -3.09 -25.00 -9.09
N GLU A 375 -4.03 -25.25 -8.18
CA GLU A 375 -4.14 -26.52 -7.45
C GLU A 375 -4.55 -27.70 -8.34
N THR A 376 -5.31 -27.45 -9.41
CA THR A 376 -5.72 -28.48 -10.39
C THR A 376 -4.76 -28.68 -11.55
N GLY A 377 -3.60 -27.99 -11.53
CA GLY A 377 -2.61 -28.06 -12.60
C GLY A 377 -3.10 -27.51 -13.95
N GLY A 378 -4.04 -26.56 -13.92
CA GLY A 378 -4.58 -25.95 -15.14
C GLY A 378 -5.58 -26.82 -15.90
N LEU A 379 -6.00 -27.95 -15.37
CA LEU A 379 -6.90 -28.92 -16.02
C LEU A 379 -8.40 -28.67 -15.74
N SER A 380 -8.78 -27.55 -15.14
CA SER A 380 -10.20 -27.22 -14.98
C SER A 380 -10.77 -26.69 -16.30
N CYS A 381 -11.65 -27.48 -16.92
CA CYS A 381 -12.54 -27.06 -18.00
C CYS A 381 -13.29 -25.76 -17.58
N PRO A 382 -13.42 -24.75 -18.46
CA PRO A 382 -14.25 -23.58 -18.14
C PRO A 382 -15.69 -24.05 -17.84
N PRO A 383 -16.39 -23.41 -16.89
CA PRO A 383 -17.79 -23.74 -16.64
C PRO A 383 -18.56 -23.57 -17.97
N SER A 384 -19.22 -24.63 -18.40
CA SER A 384 -20.06 -24.62 -19.58
C SER A 384 -21.08 -23.49 -19.46
N SER A 385 -21.20 -22.65 -20.47
CA SER A 385 -22.11 -21.51 -20.60
C SER A 385 -23.59 -21.93 -20.77
N SER A 386 -24.05 -22.89 -19.97
CA SER A 386 -25.41 -23.38 -20.01
C SER A 386 -26.04 -23.38 -18.63
N GLN A 387 -26.28 -22.18 -18.08
CA GLN A 387 -27.31 -21.91 -17.06
C GLN A 387 -27.49 -20.39 -16.89
N LEU A 388 -28.00 -19.75 -17.93
CA LEU A 388 -28.75 -18.51 -17.84
C LEU A 388 -30.06 -18.74 -18.59
N HIS A 389 -31.05 -19.24 -17.87
CA HIS A 389 -32.47 -19.06 -18.18
C HIS A 389 -33.20 -18.72 -16.89
#